data_6c3feec7cf5f5f683b58ae7a6b8193da
#
_entry.id   6c3feec7cf5f5f683b58ae7a6b8193da
#
_cell.length_a   1.000
_cell.length_b   1.000
_cell.length_c   1.000
_cell.angle_alpha   90.00
_cell.angle_beta   90.00
_cell.angle_gamma   90.00
#
_symmetry.space_group_name_H-M   'P 1'
#
loop_
_entity.id
_entity.type
_entity.pdbx_description
1 polymer ?
#
loop_
_entity_poly.entity_id
_entity_poly.type
_entity_poly.pdbx_seq_one_letter_code
_entity_poly.pdbx_strand_id
1 'polypeptide(L)'
;MIDSEGTSYRGPCQYNVARGGTFTVTPLRSRTFGGGAMSITVFMTRRGYAEVRGLTPEGINSRWGRAVRSRRDSACWVGEDFTVCAY
;
A
#
# COMPACT_ATOMS: atom_id res chain seq x y z
N MET A 1 -7.56 0.38 -3.50
CA MET A 1 -7.43 -0.96 -4.11
C MET A 1 -6.02 -1.48 -3.85
N ILE A 2 -5.91 -2.67 -3.36
CA ILE A 2 -4.62 -3.31 -3.11
C ILE A 2 -4.66 -4.67 -3.75
N ASP A 3 -3.66 -4.97 -4.56
CA ASP A 3 -3.56 -6.24 -5.26
C ASP A 3 -2.12 -6.74 -5.18
N SER A 4 -1.94 -7.90 -4.58
CA SER A 4 -0.65 -8.56 -4.52
C SER A 4 -0.88 -10.07 -4.43
N GLU A 5 0.18 -10.83 -4.49
CA GLU A 5 0.12 -12.26 -4.24
C GLU A 5 -0.28 -12.50 -2.79
N GLY A 6 -1.46 -13.01 -2.56
CA GLY A 6 -1.98 -13.27 -1.21
C GLY A 6 -2.78 -12.15 -0.58
N THR A 7 -2.90 -10.98 -1.23
CA THR A 7 -3.72 -9.88 -0.73
C THR A 7 -4.46 -9.25 -1.89
N SER A 8 -5.78 -9.21 -1.78
CA SER A 8 -6.63 -8.55 -2.78
C SER A 8 -7.74 -7.83 -2.04
N TYR A 9 -7.80 -6.52 -2.18
CA TYR A 9 -8.77 -5.69 -1.48
C TYR A 9 -9.27 -4.57 -2.37
N ARG A 10 -10.58 -4.46 -2.44
CA ARG A 10 -11.27 -3.33 -3.09
C ARG A 10 -12.34 -2.82 -2.15
N GLY A 11 -12.16 -1.60 -1.67
CA GLY A 11 -13.11 -1.04 -0.75
C GLY A 11 -12.57 0.22 -0.10
N PRO A 12 -13.33 0.80 0.84
CA PRO A 12 -12.93 2.04 1.48
C PRO A 12 -11.71 1.83 2.37
N CYS A 13 -10.80 2.79 2.33
CA CYS A 13 -9.58 2.80 3.13
C CYS A 13 -9.47 4.10 3.90
N GLN A 14 -8.89 4.03 5.09
CA GLN A 14 -8.41 5.21 5.77
C GLN A 14 -7.03 5.54 5.22
N TYR A 15 -6.80 6.81 4.95
CA TYR A 15 -5.61 7.29 4.28
C TYR A 15 -4.93 8.33 5.16
N ASN A 16 -3.71 8.05 5.59
CA ASN A 16 -2.93 8.93 6.46
C ASN A 16 -1.65 9.34 5.76
N VAL A 17 -1.48 10.64 5.55
CA VAL A 17 -0.31 11.19 4.84
C VAL A 17 0.67 11.73 5.86
N ALA A 18 1.93 11.36 5.72
CA ALA A 18 3.03 11.89 6.51
C ALA A 18 3.84 12.89 5.67
N ARG A 19 4.85 13.48 6.28
CA ARG A 19 5.76 14.39 5.59
C ARG A 19 6.39 13.73 4.37
N GLY A 20 6.58 14.52 3.31
CA GLY A 20 7.25 14.06 2.10
C GLY A 20 6.37 13.20 1.19
N GLY A 21 5.08 13.09 1.51
CA GLY A 21 4.16 12.33 0.69
C GLY A 21 4.06 10.86 1.04
N THR A 22 4.87 10.35 1.96
CA THR A 22 4.72 8.99 2.49
C THR A 22 3.34 8.84 3.10
N PHE A 23 2.66 7.74 2.80
CA PHE A 23 1.31 7.53 3.31
C PHE A 23 1.07 6.09 3.72
N THR A 24 0.10 5.91 4.61
CA THR A 24 -0.34 4.61 5.09
C THR A 24 -1.83 4.45 4.82
N VAL A 25 -2.23 3.29 4.32
CA VAL A 25 -3.64 2.95 4.12
C VAL A 25 -4.02 1.79 5.04
N THR A 26 -5.21 1.90 5.60
CA THR A 26 -5.80 0.84 6.43
C THR A 26 -7.23 0.59 5.96
N PRO A 27 -7.74 -0.64 6.06
CA PRO A 27 -9.13 -0.90 5.69
C PRO A 27 -10.07 -0.29 6.71
N LEU A 28 -11.19 0.29 6.26
CA LEU A 28 -12.16 0.93 7.16
C LEU A 28 -13.10 -0.06 7.83
N ARG A 29 -13.44 -1.15 7.16
CA ARG A 29 -14.49 -2.06 7.61
C ARG A 29 -14.01 -3.44 7.96
N SER A 30 -12.71 -3.67 7.93
CA SER A 30 -12.14 -4.95 8.33
C SER A 30 -10.79 -4.71 9.01
N ARG A 31 -10.29 -5.74 9.67
CA ARG A 31 -9.01 -5.64 10.36
C ARG A 31 -7.83 -5.76 9.41
N THR A 32 -8.03 -6.44 8.30
CA THR A 32 -6.96 -6.68 7.33
C THR A 32 -7.46 -6.46 5.91
N PHE A 33 -6.55 -6.41 4.98
CA PHE A 33 -6.84 -6.32 3.55
C PHE A 33 -7.15 -7.68 2.91
N GLY A 34 -7.47 -8.69 3.72
CA GLY A 34 -7.86 -10.00 3.21
C GLY A 34 -6.72 -10.98 3.03
N GLY A 35 -5.48 -10.56 3.20
CA GLY A 35 -4.31 -11.41 3.05
C GLY A 35 -3.34 -11.35 4.22
N GLY A 36 -3.78 -10.82 5.35
CA GLY A 36 -2.96 -10.73 6.53
C GLY A 36 -2.44 -9.34 6.87
N ALA A 37 -2.26 -8.46 5.90
CA ALA A 37 -1.80 -7.10 6.16
C ALA A 37 -2.92 -6.25 6.74
N MET A 38 -2.67 -5.57 7.85
CA MET A 38 -3.63 -4.64 8.45
C MET A 38 -3.38 -3.19 8.04
N SER A 39 -2.18 -2.89 7.54
CA SER A 39 -1.87 -1.59 6.98
C SER A 39 -0.79 -1.73 5.91
N ILE A 40 -0.82 -0.83 4.94
CA ILE A 40 0.18 -0.76 3.88
C ILE A 40 0.75 0.64 3.89
N THR A 41 2.07 0.75 3.97
CA THR A 41 2.75 2.04 3.94
C THR A 41 3.56 2.16 2.65
N VAL A 42 3.36 3.28 1.97
CA VAL A 42 4.10 3.63 0.77
C VAL A 42 5.09 4.72 1.16
N PHE A 43 6.36 4.33 1.31
CA PHE A 43 7.43 5.25 1.68
C PHE A 43 8.00 5.92 0.45
N MET A 44 7.85 7.23 0.37
CA MET A 44 8.42 7.98 -0.75
C MET A 44 9.93 8.00 -0.64
N THR A 45 10.61 7.47 -1.65
CA THR A 45 12.07 7.50 -1.72
C THR A 45 12.54 8.67 -2.56
N ARG A 46 11.82 8.96 -3.64
CA ARG A 46 12.02 10.14 -4.47
C ARG A 46 10.78 10.31 -5.35
N ARG A 47 10.71 11.40 -6.09
CA ARG A 47 9.56 11.71 -6.95
C ARG A 47 9.26 10.56 -7.91
N GLY A 48 8.06 10.02 -7.83
CA GLY A 48 7.62 8.91 -8.67
C GLY A 48 8.11 7.53 -8.25
N TYR A 49 8.85 7.43 -7.15
CA TYR A 49 9.41 6.17 -6.65
C TYR A 49 9.11 6.00 -5.17
N ALA A 50 8.88 4.78 -4.77
CA ALA A 50 8.55 4.47 -3.39
C ALA A 50 9.00 3.06 -3.01
N GLU A 51 8.98 2.78 -1.72
CA GLU A 51 9.14 1.44 -1.18
C GLU A 51 7.88 1.11 -0.38
N VAL A 52 7.31 -0.06 -0.59
CA VAL A 52 6.03 -0.47 -0.01
C VAL A 52 6.27 -1.56 1.03
N ARG A 53 5.60 -1.40 2.18
CA ARG A 53 5.65 -2.37 3.27
C ARG A 53 4.26 -2.64 3.81
N GLY A 54 4.00 -3.90 4.18
CA GLY A 54 2.77 -4.31 4.81
C GLY A 54 2.99 -4.72 6.25
N LEU A 55 2.12 -4.29 7.15
CA LEU A 55 2.17 -4.63 8.57
C LEU A 55 1.06 -5.63 8.88
N THR A 56 1.41 -6.75 9.52
CA THR A 56 0.43 -7.75 9.95
C THR A 56 -0.03 -7.49 11.38
N PRO A 57 -1.19 -8.05 11.81
CA PRO A 57 -1.63 -7.90 13.18
C PRO A 57 -0.64 -8.46 14.23
N GLU A 58 0.20 -9.40 13.85
CA GLU A 58 1.23 -9.96 14.72
C GLU A 58 2.45 -9.03 14.86
N GLY A 59 2.45 -7.90 14.18
CA GLY A 59 3.54 -6.94 14.22
C GLY A 59 4.67 -7.20 13.24
N ILE A 60 4.47 -8.11 12.29
CA ILE A 60 5.45 -8.38 11.25
C ILE A 60 5.36 -7.33 10.16
N ASN A 61 6.47 -6.65 9.90
CA ASN A 61 6.55 -5.63 8.87
C ASN A 61 7.20 -6.23 7.62
N SER A 62 6.38 -6.65 6.67
CA SER A 62 6.83 -7.31 5.45
C SER A 62 7.21 -6.29 4.39
N ARG A 63 8.38 -6.45 3.82
CA ARG A 63 8.82 -5.62 2.72
C ARG A 63 8.23 -6.14 1.42
N TRP A 64 7.39 -5.34 0.78
CA TRP A 64 6.81 -5.70 -0.51
C TRP A 64 7.73 -5.34 -1.68
N GLY A 65 8.52 -4.29 -1.52
CA GLY A 65 9.52 -3.90 -2.48
C GLY A 65 9.33 -2.52 -3.05
N ARG A 66 10.06 -2.26 -4.13
CA ARG A 66 10.03 -0.97 -4.80
C ARG A 66 8.79 -0.84 -5.66
N ALA A 67 8.29 0.40 -5.76
CA ALA A 67 7.16 0.72 -6.60
C ALA A 67 7.42 2.03 -7.34
N VAL A 68 6.78 2.15 -8.51
CA VAL A 68 6.77 3.39 -9.28
C VAL A 68 5.33 3.85 -9.44
N ARG A 69 5.15 5.17 -9.48
CA ARG A 69 3.82 5.72 -9.72
C ARG A 69 3.37 5.36 -11.14
N SER A 70 2.15 4.87 -11.25
CA SER A 70 1.58 4.50 -12.54
C SER A 70 1.40 5.73 -13.41
N ARG A 71 1.69 5.59 -14.70
CA ARG A 71 1.43 6.64 -15.68
C ARG A 71 -0.02 6.65 -16.14
N ARG A 72 -0.74 5.55 -15.94
CA ARG A 72 -2.14 5.42 -16.30
C ARG A 72 -3.07 5.97 -15.24
N ASP A 73 -2.68 5.84 -13.98
CA ASP A 73 -3.47 6.30 -12.85
C ASP A 73 -2.52 6.77 -11.75
N SER A 74 -2.45 8.08 -11.56
CA SER A 74 -1.53 8.69 -10.61
C SER A 74 -1.83 8.33 -9.14
N ALA A 75 -2.99 7.74 -8.86
CA ALA A 75 -3.31 7.24 -7.53
C ALA A 75 -2.70 5.86 -7.26
N CYS A 76 -2.12 5.22 -8.27
CA CYS A 76 -1.61 3.86 -8.15
C CYS A 76 -0.09 3.80 -8.13
N TRP A 77 0.42 2.90 -7.28
CA TRP A 77 1.83 2.58 -7.18
C TRP A 77 2.00 1.11 -7.57
N VAL A 78 2.86 0.86 -8.53
CA VAL A 78 3.03 -0.46 -9.14
C VAL A 78 4.40 -1.01 -8.81
N GLY A 79 4.43 -2.17 -8.19
CA GLY A 79 5.65 -2.94 -7.94
C GLY A 79 5.75 -4.13 -8.88
N GLU A 80 6.73 -4.98 -8.63
CA GLU A 80 6.99 -6.14 -9.46
C GLU A 80 5.82 -7.14 -9.41
N ASP A 81 5.26 -7.35 -8.22
CA ASP A 81 4.18 -8.33 -8.01
C ASP A 81 3.02 -7.76 -7.19
N PHE A 82 2.88 -6.44 -7.16
CA PHE A 82 1.80 -5.80 -6.40
C PHE A 82 1.41 -4.47 -7.01
N THR A 83 0.20 -4.02 -6.66
CA THR A 83 -0.31 -2.69 -7.01
C THR A 83 -1.06 -2.13 -5.82
N VAL A 84 -0.81 -0.87 -5.48
CA VAL A 84 -1.51 -0.16 -4.40
C VAL A 84 -2.08 1.14 -4.98
N CYS A 85 -3.40 1.28 -4.91
CA CYS A 85 -4.08 2.48 -5.38
C CYS A 85 -4.78 3.17 -4.21
N ALA A 86 -4.48 4.45 -4.05
CA ALA A 86 -5.06 5.28 -2.99
C ALA A 86 -6.20 6.12 -3.56
N TYR A 87 -7.36 5.53 -3.58
CA TYR A 87 -8.59 6.24 -3.99
C TYR A 87 -9.35 6.78 -2.80
#